data_9b1767246d19648815fbf7a3db9b7dc6
#
_entry.id   9b1767246d19648815fbf7a3db9b7dc6
#
_cell.length_a   1.000
_cell.length_b   1.000
_cell.length_c   1.000
_cell.angle_alpha   90.00
_cell.angle_beta   90.00
_cell.angle_gamma   90.00
#
_symmetry.space_group_name_H-M   'P 1'
#
loop_
_entity.id
_entity.type
_entity.pdbx_description
1 polymer ?
#
loop_
_entity_poly.entity_id
_entity_poly.type
_entity_poly.pdbx_seq_one_letter_code
_entity_poly.pdbx_strand_id
1 'polypeptide(L)'
;MCGELGIPVLIHSADPFQFWLPKDDQNERWFELKEKPNRFYGDSDFIPPFEEIIKEQHTVFERHKNTTFINAHLGWMGNDLKRLGEHLDEFPNVVTEFGAVIAELGRQPKTARQFFIDYQDRIMFGKDSYNKEEFYTYFRVLESDDEYFNYFRKRHAFWKMYGLNLPDEVLKKVYYKNALRLFPSIPKELFE
;
A
#
# COMPACT_ATOMS: atom_id res chain seq x y z
N MET A 1 -3.67 11.27 23.11
CA MET A 1 -4.15 12.51 22.45
C MET A 1 -4.87 12.24 21.13
N CYS A 2 -4.24 11.73 20.04
CA CYS A 2 -4.99 11.50 18.77
C CYS A 2 -6.19 10.58 18.95
N GLY A 3 -6.03 9.43 19.66
CA GLY A 3 -7.14 8.51 19.93
C GLY A 3 -8.28 9.12 20.76
N GLU A 4 -7.98 10.00 21.71
CA GLU A 4 -8.99 10.71 22.51
C GLU A 4 -9.76 11.74 21.68
N LEU A 5 -9.12 12.30 20.68
CA LEU A 5 -9.71 13.28 19.76
C LEU A 5 -10.37 12.63 18.52
N GLY A 6 -10.27 11.31 18.38
CA GLY A 6 -10.75 10.59 17.18
C GLY A 6 -10.03 10.98 15.89
N ILE A 7 -8.80 11.45 15.98
CA ILE A 7 -7.99 11.87 14.81
C ILE A 7 -7.17 10.68 14.31
N PRO A 8 -7.38 10.19 13.07
CA PRO A 8 -6.55 9.16 12.48
C PRO A 8 -5.11 9.62 12.28
N VAL A 9 -4.17 8.69 12.42
CA VAL A 9 -2.73 8.94 12.25
C VAL A 9 -2.23 8.21 11.01
N LEU A 10 -1.78 8.95 10.00
CA LEU A 10 -1.06 8.36 8.87
C LEU A 10 0.37 8.04 9.32
N ILE A 11 0.79 6.79 9.15
CA ILE A 11 2.12 6.31 9.49
C ILE A 11 2.81 5.69 8.27
N HIS A 12 4.06 6.11 8.04
CA HIS A 12 4.95 5.55 7.04
C HIS A 12 6.21 5.05 7.75
N SER A 13 6.48 3.76 7.74
CA SER A 13 7.50 3.16 8.61
C SER A 13 8.65 2.49 7.89
N ALA A 14 8.55 2.14 6.66
CA ALA A 14 9.60 1.43 5.94
C ALA A 14 9.65 1.90 4.49
N ASP A 15 10.36 1.16 3.67
CA ASP A 15 10.44 1.24 2.22
C ASP A 15 10.27 -0.17 1.63
N PRO A 16 10.22 -0.35 0.32
CA PRO A 16 10.19 -1.68 -0.28
C PRO A 16 11.27 -2.60 0.31
N PHE A 17 10.89 -3.78 0.81
CA PHE A 17 11.82 -4.70 1.48
C PHE A 17 13.01 -5.08 0.59
N GLN A 18 12.86 -5.00 -0.73
CA GLN A 18 13.92 -5.24 -1.71
C GLN A 18 15.10 -4.26 -1.57
N PHE A 19 14.91 -3.15 -0.86
CA PHE A 19 16.01 -2.21 -0.59
C PHE A 19 17.01 -2.75 0.44
N TRP A 20 16.64 -3.78 1.21
CA TRP A 20 17.51 -4.53 2.12
C TRP A 20 18.11 -5.80 1.52
N LEU A 21 17.62 -6.24 0.36
CA LEU A 21 18.14 -7.42 -0.33
C LEU A 21 19.42 -7.10 -1.13
N PRO A 22 20.25 -8.11 -1.43
CA PRO A 22 21.44 -7.91 -2.27
C PRO A 22 21.13 -7.12 -3.54
N LYS A 23 22.03 -6.19 -3.89
CA LYS A 23 21.90 -5.36 -5.08
C LYS A 23 22.51 -6.07 -6.29
N ASP A 24 21.82 -7.10 -6.76
CA ASP A 24 22.22 -7.94 -7.89
C ASP A 24 21.06 -8.18 -8.86
N ASP A 25 21.26 -9.01 -9.87
CA ASP A 25 20.30 -9.31 -10.93
C ASP A 25 19.11 -10.18 -10.47
N GLN A 26 19.14 -10.70 -9.26
CA GLN A 26 18.02 -11.42 -8.64
C GLN A 26 17.05 -10.48 -7.90
N ASN A 27 17.47 -9.25 -7.63
CA ASN A 27 16.62 -8.26 -6.98
C ASN A 27 15.70 -7.61 -8.00
N GLU A 28 14.38 -7.82 -7.87
CA GLU A 28 13.38 -7.28 -8.81
C GLU A 28 13.39 -5.74 -8.92
N ARG A 29 13.99 -5.04 -7.95
CA ARG A 29 14.19 -3.58 -7.98
C ARG A 29 15.62 -3.17 -8.35
N TRP A 30 16.42 -4.10 -8.89
CA TRP A 30 17.79 -3.84 -9.35
C TRP A 30 17.92 -2.57 -10.18
N PHE A 31 17.02 -2.37 -11.13
CA PHE A 31 17.06 -1.22 -12.03
C PHE A 31 16.87 0.10 -11.28
N GLU A 32 15.92 0.13 -10.34
CA GLU A 32 15.68 1.27 -9.46
C GLU A 32 16.89 1.55 -8.56
N LEU A 33 17.46 0.53 -7.95
CA LEU A 33 18.63 0.65 -7.07
C LEU A 33 19.90 1.05 -7.81
N LYS A 34 20.01 0.70 -9.09
CA LYS A 34 21.10 1.17 -9.96
C LYS A 34 20.99 2.67 -10.23
N GLU A 35 19.78 3.16 -10.51
CA GLU A 35 19.50 4.58 -10.76
C GLU A 35 19.53 5.43 -9.48
N LYS A 36 19.18 4.82 -8.34
CA LYS A 36 19.08 5.47 -7.03
C LYS A 36 19.80 4.67 -5.95
N PRO A 37 21.14 4.65 -5.97
CA PRO A 37 21.94 3.81 -5.07
C PRO A 37 21.76 4.16 -3.59
N ASN A 38 21.32 5.38 -3.27
CA ASN A 38 20.99 5.81 -1.91
C ASN A 38 19.74 5.15 -1.31
N ARG A 39 18.98 4.39 -2.10
CA ARG A 39 17.85 3.57 -1.64
C ARG A 39 18.26 2.16 -1.22
N PHE A 40 19.53 1.82 -1.36
CA PHE A 40 20.02 0.52 -0.89
C PHE A 40 20.38 0.58 0.58
N TYR A 41 19.78 -0.27 1.39
CA TYR A 41 19.92 -0.29 2.84
C TYR A 41 20.62 -1.54 3.37
N GLY A 42 20.92 -2.53 2.50
CA GLY A 42 21.49 -3.81 2.90
C GLY A 42 22.83 -3.74 3.63
N ASP A 43 23.62 -2.69 3.36
CA ASP A 43 24.93 -2.46 3.98
C ASP A 43 24.92 -1.28 4.97
N SER A 44 23.75 -0.82 5.40
CA SER A 44 23.63 0.35 6.26
C SER A 44 23.81 -0.01 7.74
N ASP A 45 24.73 0.65 8.42
CA ASP A 45 24.86 0.59 9.88
C ASP A 45 23.83 1.45 10.63
N PHE A 46 23.09 2.30 9.91
CA PHE A 46 22.18 3.29 10.52
C PHE A 46 20.71 2.96 10.31
N ILE A 47 20.38 2.17 9.28
CA ILE A 47 18.99 1.80 8.97
C ILE A 47 18.77 0.39 9.50
N PRO A 48 17.82 0.21 10.44
CA PRO A 48 17.53 -1.11 10.99
C PRO A 48 17.09 -2.11 9.91
N PRO A 49 17.23 -3.42 10.16
CA PRO A 49 16.63 -4.44 9.31
C PRO A 49 15.12 -4.23 9.11
N PHE A 50 14.62 -4.55 7.93
CA PHE A 50 13.20 -4.38 7.58
C PHE A 50 12.25 -4.95 8.65
N GLU A 51 12.52 -6.18 9.12
CA GLU A 51 11.69 -6.86 10.10
C GLU A 51 11.68 -6.16 11.48
N GLU A 52 12.74 -5.49 11.83
CA GLU A 52 12.82 -4.72 13.08
C GLU A 52 11.91 -3.46 12.98
N ILE A 53 11.94 -2.77 11.85
CA ILE A 53 11.07 -1.62 11.60
C ILE A 53 9.59 -2.05 11.65
N ILE A 54 9.24 -3.17 11.02
CA ILE A 54 7.88 -3.69 11.05
C ILE A 54 7.45 -4.07 12.48
N LYS A 55 8.32 -4.69 13.26
CA LYS A 55 8.07 -5.02 14.67
C LYS A 55 7.85 -3.77 15.52
N GLU A 56 8.63 -2.72 15.31
CA GLU A 56 8.43 -1.44 15.98
C GLU A 56 7.09 -0.80 15.63
N GLN A 57 6.70 -0.84 14.35
CA GLN A 57 5.40 -0.39 13.88
C GLN A 57 4.26 -1.14 14.60
N HIS A 58 4.32 -2.47 14.70
CA HIS A 58 3.34 -3.29 15.41
C HIS A 58 3.25 -2.90 16.89
N THR A 59 4.39 -2.64 17.52
CA THR A 59 4.45 -2.18 18.91
C THR A 59 3.69 -0.85 19.10
N VAL A 60 3.75 0.06 18.12
CA VAL A 60 2.99 1.31 18.15
C VAL A 60 1.48 1.04 18.04
N PHE A 61 1.06 0.16 17.13
CA PHE A 61 -0.35 -0.19 16.97
C PHE A 61 -0.94 -0.84 18.22
N GLU A 62 -0.19 -1.75 18.82
CA GLU A 62 -0.59 -2.45 20.05
C GLU A 62 -0.70 -1.51 21.25
N ARG A 63 0.25 -0.59 21.41
CA ARG A 63 0.27 0.36 22.53
C ARG A 63 -0.85 1.42 22.43
N HIS A 64 -1.31 1.71 21.23
CA HIS A 64 -2.27 2.80 20.97
C HIS A 64 -3.58 2.30 20.34
N LYS A 65 -4.20 1.28 20.95
CA LYS A 65 -5.42 0.61 20.47
C LYS A 65 -6.61 1.55 20.21
N ASN A 66 -6.65 2.69 20.90
CA ASN A 66 -7.69 3.71 20.75
C ASN A 66 -7.39 4.72 19.63
N THR A 67 -6.26 4.61 18.96
CA THR A 67 -5.89 5.46 17.81
C THR A 67 -6.08 4.68 16.53
N THR A 68 -6.83 5.23 15.58
CA THR A 68 -6.90 4.65 14.24
C THR A 68 -5.64 5.03 13.47
N PHE A 69 -4.93 4.03 12.96
CA PHE A 69 -3.76 4.24 12.09
C PHE A 69 -4.11 3.97 10.63
N ILE A 70 -3.61 4.83 9.75
CA ILE A 70 -3.59 4.62 8.31
C ILE A 70 -2.17 4.20 7.96
N ASN A 71 -1.97 2.91 7.71
CA ASN A 71 -0.66 2.37 7.37
C ASN A 71 -0.38 2.59 5.89
N ALA A 72 0.53 3.50 5.59
CA ALA A 72 0.85 3.90 4.23
C ALA A 72 1.45 2.72 3.42
N HIS A 73 1.15 2.70 2.12
CA HIS A 73 1.75 1.77 1.15
C HIS A 73 1.56 0.29 1.49
N LEU A 74 0.38 -0.08 2.04
CA LEU A 74 0.12 -1.43 2.54
C LEU A 74 1.15 -1.88 3.60
N GLY A 75 1.73 -0.94 4.34
CA GLY A 75 2.83 -1.22 5.27
C GLY A 75 4.04 -1.87 4.60
N TRP A 76 4.22 -1.64 3.30
CA TRP A 76 5.23 -2.28 2.44
C TRP A 76 5.14 -3.81 2.37
N MET A 77 3.94 -4.37 2.63
CA MET A 77 3.64 -5.81 2.51
C MET A 77 2.85 -6.13 1.22
N GLY A 78 2.83 -5.24 0.24
CA GLY A 78 2.10 -5.45 -1.02
C GLY A 78 2.55 -6.69 -1.80
N ASN A 79 3.76 -7.19 -1.56
CA ASN A 79 4.30 -8.42 -2.10
C ASN A 79 3.93 -9.68 -1.29
N ASP A 80 3.40 -9.53 -0.05
CA ASP A 80 2.94 -10.60 0.83
C ASP A 80 1.57 -10.25 1.44
N LEU A 81 0.53 -10.33 0.60
CA LEU A 81 -0.83 -9.98 0.98
C LEU A 81 -1.43 -10.92 2.05
N LYS A 82 -0.91 -12.15 2.16
CA LYS A 82 -1.30 -13.05 3.24
C LYS A 82 -0.85 -12.49 4.60
N ARG A 83 0.42 -12.14 4.71
CA ARG A 83 0.98 -11.50 5.91
C ARG A 83 0.27 -10.20 6.25
N LEU A 84 -0.02 -9.37 5.24
CA LEU A 84 -0.78 -8.14 5.44
C LEU A 84 -2.18 -8.41 5.97
N GLY A 85 -2.87 -9.45 5.47
CA GLY A 85 -4.17 -9.86 5.98
C GLY A 85 -4.11 -10.27 7.46
N GLU A 86 -3.19 -11.16 7.81
CA GLU A 86 -2.94 -11.59 9.21
C GLU A 86 -2.67 -10.37 10.10
N HIS A 87 -1.93 -9.39 9.61
CA HIS A 87 -1.64 -8.15 10.30
C HIS A 87 -2.89 -7.27 10.51
N LEU A 88 -3.74 -7.12 9.50
CA LEU A 88 -4.99 -6.39 9.62
C LEU A 88 -5.97 -7.08 10.60
N ASP A 89 -5.96 -8.40 10.66
CA ASP A 89 -6.77 -9.17 11.61
C ASP A 89 -6.27 -8.99 13.06
N GLU A 90 -4.96 -8.94 13.26
CA GLU A 90 -4.34 -8.72 14.57
C GLU A 90 -4.60 -7.29 15.10
N PHE A 91 -4.57 -6.28 14.22
CA PHE A 91 -4.70 -4.87 14.59
C PHE A 91 -5.99 -4.24 14.06
N PRO A 92 -7.12 -4.36 14.75
CA PRO A 92 -8.42 -3.81 14.30
C PRO A 92 -8.43 -2.28 14.21
N ASN A 93 -7.49 -1.60 14.84
CA ASN A 93 -7.29 -0.14 14.78
C ASN A 93 -6.43 0.33 13.59
N VAL A 94 -6.04 -0.57 12.67
CA VAL A 94 -5.27 -0.24 11.49
C VAL A 94 -6.14 -0.33 10.23
N VAL A 95 -6.11 0.67 9.40
CA VAL A 95 -6.52 0.65 7.99
C VAL A 95 -5.30 0.93 7.12
N THR A 96 -5.38 0.74 5.81
CA THR A 96 -4.24 0.91 4.93
C THR A 96 -4.61 1.61 3.63
N GLU A 97 -3.62 2.16 2.94
CA GLU A 97 -3.73 2.68 1.58
C GLU A 97 -2.61 2.08 0.70
N PHE A 98 -2.78 2.12 -0.63
CA PHE A 98 -1.88 1.44 -1.57
C PHE A 98 -1.10 2.38 -2.50
N GLY A 99 -0.82 3.59 -2.07
CA GLY A 99 0.14 4.48 -2.76
C GLY A 99 1.47 3.76 -2.98
N ALA A 100 2.13 4.04 -4.08
CA ALA A 100 3.43 3.48 -4.48
C ALA A 100 3.51 1.95 -4.70
N VAL A 101 2.53 1.14 -4.29
CA VAL A 101 2.57 -0.34 -4.35
C VAL A 101 1.65 -0.96 -5.41
N ILE A 102 1.14 -0.18 -6.34
CA ILE A 102 0.26 -0.68 -7.41
C ILE A 102 0.92 -1.76 -8.29
N ALA A 103 2.26 -1.72 -8.41
CA ALA A 103 3.01 -2.70 -9.18
C ALA A 103 2.98 -4.09 -8.53
N GLU A 104 3.06 -4.16 -7.22
CA GLU A 104 2.94 -5.39 -6.46
C GLU A 104 1.56 -6.00 -6.64
N LEU A 105 0.51 -5.18 -6.56
CA LEU A 105 -0.88 -5.59 -6.74
C LEU A 105 -1.16 -6.09 -8.16
N GLY A 106 -0.79 -5.31 -9.19
CA GLY A 106 -1.04 -5.66 -10.59
C GLY A 106 -0.21 -6.83 -11.11
N ARG A 107 0.81 -7.30 -10.37
CA ARG A 107 1.59 -8.50 -10.72
C ARG A 107 1.10 -9.79 -10.05
N GLN A 108 0.12 -9.69 -9.14
CA GLN A 108 -0.53 -10.81 -8.48
C GLN A 108 -2.07 -10.64 -8.48
N PRO A 109 -2.71 -10.47 -9.65
CA PRO A 109 -4.09 -9.98 -9.75
C PRO A 109 -5.11 -10.87 -9.04
N LYS A 110 -4.94 -12.19 -9.04
CA LYS A 110 -5.87 -13.11 -8.37
C LYS A 110 -5.83 -12.96 -6.86
N THR A 111 -4.64 -12.93 -6.28
CA THR A 111 -4.45 -12.76 -4.83
C THR A 111 -4.86 -11.35 -4.40
N ALA A 112 -4.47 -10.33 -5.16
CA ALA A 112 -4.82 -8.95 -4.88
C ALA A 112 -6.34 -8.73 -4.95
N ARG A 113 -7.02 -9.27 -5.97
CA ARG A 113 -8.48 -9.21 -6.07
C ARG A 113 -9.15 -9.78 -4.81
N GLN A 114 -8.76 -10.98 -4.40
CA GLN A 114 -9.36 -11.62 -3.23
C GLN A 114 -9.07 -10.81 -1.95
N PHE A 115 -7.84 -10.35 -1.78
CA PHE A 115 -7.45 -9.50 -0.66
C PHE A 115 -8.31 -8.22 -0.57
N PHE A 116 -8.54 -7.52 -1.70
CA PHE A 116 -9.39 -6.34 -1.72
C PHE A 116 -10.86 -6.65 -1.38
N ILE A 117 -11.37 -7.82 -1.76
CA ILE A 117 -12.73 -8.26 -1.41
C ILE A 117 -12.81 -8.56 0.08
N ASP A 118 -11.86 -9.30 0.64
CA ASP A 118 -11.86 -9.73 2.03
C ASP A 118 -11.67 -8.55 2.99
N TYR A 119 -10.78 -7.61 2.62
CA TYR A 119 -10.43 -6.45 3.45
C TYR A 119 -10.99 -5.12 2.92
N GLN A 120 -12.08 -5.15 2.14
CA GLN A 120 -12.67 -3.99 1.47
C GLN A 120 -13.01 -2.82 2.39
N ASP A 121 -13.24 -3.07 3.68
CA ASP A 121 -13.55 -2.05 4.68
C ASP A 121 -12.31 -1.49 5.39
N ARG A 122 -11.13 -1.99 5.04
CA ARG A 122 -9.85 -1.65 5.67
C ARG A 122 -8.87 -0.99 4.71
N ILE A 123 -9.20 -0.88 3.43
CA ILE A 123 -8.33 -0.38 2.37
C ILE A 123 -8.90 0.94 1.83
N MET A 124 -8.05 1.95 1.66
CA MET A 124 -8.40 3.22 1.04
C MET A 124 -7.53 3.48 -0.18
N PHE A 125 -8.07 4.24 -1.13
CA PHE A 125 -7.26 4.81 -2.20
C PHE A 125 -6.31 5.87 -1.62
N GLY A 126 -5.02 5.72 -1.88
CA GLY A 126 -3.98 6.66 -1.49
C GLY A 126 -2.95 6.84 -2.57
N LYS A 127 -2.30 8.00 -2.57
CA LYS A 127 -1.25 8.33 -3.54
C LYS A 127 -0.36 9.46 -2.98
N ASP A 128 0.96 9.32 -3.10
CA ASP A 128 1.93 10.31 -2.58
C ASP A 128 1.88 11.64 -3.31
N SER A 129 1.56 11.61 -4.59
CA SER A 129 1.54 12.79 -5.44
C SER A 129 0.53 12.66 -6.56
N TYR A 130 0.02 13.79 -7.03
CA TYR A 130 -0.85 13.81 -8.19
C TYR A 130 -0.01 13.76 -9.48
N ASN A 131 -0.25 12.72 -10.27
CA ASN A 131 0.21 12.60 -11.65
C ASN A 131 -0.88 11.88 -12.45
N LYS A 132 -1.47 12.55 -13.40
CA LYS A 132 -2.63 12.08 -14.19
C LYS A 132 -2.40 10.70 -14.82
N GLU A 133 -1.23 10.48 -15.43
CA GLU A 133 -0.91 9.22 -16.10
C GLU A 133 -0.78 8.04 -15.11
N GLU A 134 -0.26 8.34 -13.92
CA GLU A 134 -0.18 7.34 -12.85
C GLU A 134 -1.58 6.95 -12.37
N PHE A 135 -2.48 7.91 -12.19
CA PHE A 135 -3.87 7.64 -11.78
C PHE A 135 -4.60 6.75 -12.79
N TYR A 136 -4.42 6.96 -14.08
CA TYR A 136 -5.00 6.07 -15.10
C TYR A 136 -4.52 4.63 -14.96
N THR A 137 -3.25 4.42 -14.59
CA THR A 137 -2.73 3.07 -14.35
C THR A 137 -3.37 2.46 -13.10
N TYR A 138 -3.56 3.24 -12.04
CA TYR A 138 -4.25 2.78 -10.82
C TYR A 138 -5.69 2.35 -11.14
N PHE A 139 -6.45 3.19 -11.83
CA PHE A 139 -7.82 2.86 -12.25
C PHE A 139 -7.85 1.62 -13.13
N ARG A 140 -6.96 1.54 -14.12
CA ARG A 140 -6.87 0.37 -14.99
C ARG A 140 -6.60 -0.93 -14.22
N VAL A 141 -5.70 -0.89 -13.24
CA VAL A 141 -5.43 -2.07 -12.39
C VAL A 141 -6.65 -2.44 -11.58
N LEU A 142 -7.36 -1.49 -10.98
CA LEU A 142 -8.47 -1.79 -10.07
C LEU A 142 -9.75 -2.19 -10.81
N GLU A 143 -10.07 -1.50 -11.93
CA GLU A 143 -11.37 -1.53 -12.59
C GLU A 143 -11.45 -2.52 -13.75
N SER A 144 -10.34 -2.80 -14.45
CA SER A 144 -10.35 -3.63 -15.65
C SER A 144 -9.85 -5.05 -15.39
N ASP A 145 -10.09 -5.94 -16.36
CA ASP A 145 -9.49 -7.27 -16.49
C ASP A 145 -8.40 -7.32 -17.57
N ASP A 146 -7.88 -6.15 -17.95
CA ASP A 146 -6.81 -6.02 -18.93
C ASP A 146 -5.57 -6.81 -18.52
N GLU A 147 -4.91 -7.41 -19.50
CA GLU A 147 -3.71 -8.19 -19.29
C GLU A 147 -2.47 -7.59 -19.95
N TYR A 148 -1.31 -7.84 -19.32
CA TYR A 148 0.01 -7.61 -19.89
C TYR A 148 0.31 -6.17 -20.34
N PHE A 149 -0.24 -5.17 -19.67
CA PHE A 149 0.05 -3.76 -19.96
C PHE A 149 1.27 -3.25 -19.20
N ASN A 150 1.83 -2.14 -19.66
CA ASN A 150 3.07 -1.62 -19.10
C ASN A 150 2.85 -0.92 -17.77
N TYR A 151 3.78 -1.14 -16.82
CA TYR A 151 3.93 -0.29 -15.67
C TYR A 151 4.42 1.11 -16.09
N PHE A 152 3.92 2.16 -15.45
CA PHE A 152 4.20 3.55 -15.89
C PHE A 152 5.61 4.04 -15.56
N ARG A 153 6.24 3.54 -14.48
CA ARG A 153 7.59 3.95 -14.08
C ARG A 153 8.67 3.18 -14.84
N LYS A 154 9.04 3.65 -16.00
CA LYS A 154 10.02 3.01 -16.89
C LYS A 154 11.41 2.76 -16.27
N ARG A 155 11.76 3.50 -15.21
CA ARG A 155 13.06 3.40 -14.53
C ARG A 155 13.07 2.42 -13.35
N HIS A 156 11.92 1.84 -12.98
CA HIS A 156 11.84 0.86 -11.90
C HIS A 156 12.16 -0.53 -12.40
N ALA A 157 11.36 -1.03 -13.36
CA ALA A 157 11.53 -2.32 -14.00
C ALA A 157 10.64 -2.40 -15.24
N PHE A 158 10.87 -3.40 -16.08
CA PHE A 158 10.03 -3.70 -17.25
C PHE A 158 8.82 -4.56 -16.87
N TRP A 159 8.16 -4.23 -15.75
CA TRP A 159 7.04 -5.00 -15.25
C TRP A 159 5.81 -4.89 -16.14
N LYS A 160 5.13 -6.02 -16.29
CA LYS A 160 3.79 -6.09 -16.89
C LYS A 160 2.77 -6.17 -15.77
N MET A 161 1.66 -5.48 -15.98
CA MET A 161 0.57 -5.33 -15.04
C MET A 161 -0.67 -6.05 -15.56
N TYR A 162 -1.54 -6.41 -14.64
CA TYR A 162 -2.80 -7.09 -14.90
C TYR A 162 -3.90 -6.44 -14.07
N GLY A 163 -5.10 -6.36 -14.63
CA GLY A 163 -6.26 -5.83 -13.94
C GLY A 163 -6.82 -6.79 -12.89
N LEU A 164 -7.38 -6.19 -11.83
CA LEU A 164 -8.02 -6.93 -10.74
C LEU A 164 -9.51 -7.14 -10.98
N ASN A 165 -10.14 -6.33 -11.86
CA ASN A 165 -11.57 -6.36 -12.13
C ASN A 165 -12.40 -6.39 -10.82
N LEU A 166 -12.17 -5.41 -9.94
CA LEU A 166 -12.85 -5.34 -8.64
C LEU A 166 -14.34 -5.06 -8.82
N PRO A 167 -15.21 -5.65 -8.00
CA PRO A 167 -16.63 -5.32 -7.99
C PRO A 167 -16.87 -3.85 -7.64
N ASP A 168 -17.89 -3.21 -8.24
CA ASP A 168 -18.24 -1.81 -8.02
C ASP A 168 -18.40 -1.44 -6.54
N GLU A 169 -18.98 -2.33 -5.73
CA GLU A 169 -19.16 -2.07 -4.30
C GLU A 169 -17.84 -2.04 -3.54
N VAL A 170 -16.84 -2.83 -3.97
CA VAL A 170 -15.49 -2.80 -3.43
C VAL A 170 -14.80 -1.50 -3.87
N LEU A 171 -14.89 -1.14 -5.15
CA LEU A 171 -14.35 0.12 -5.69
C LEU A 171 -14.88 1.34 -4.94
N LYS A 172 -16.21 1.43 -4.73
CA LYS A 172 -16.82 2.54 -3.96
C LYS A 172 -16.28 2.63 -2.53
N LYS A 173 -16.05 1.49 -1.85
CA LYS A 173 -15.46 1.48 -0.51
C LYS A 173 -14.03 1.99 -0.54
N VAL A 174 -13.22 1.48 -1.44
CA VAL A 174 -11.81 1.81 -1.59
C VAL A 174 -11.61 3.27 -2.00
N TYR A 175 -12.39 3.76 -2.96
CA TYR A 175 -12.23 5.11 -3.50
C TYR A 175 -12.68 6.21 -2.54
N TYR A 176 -13.80 6.04 -1.82
CA TYR A 176 -14.31 7.12 -1.00
C TYR A 176 -15.04 6.71 0.29
N LYS A 177 -15.82 5.60 0.33
CA LYS A 177 -16.66 5.29 1.50
C LYS A 177 -15.83 5.09 2.77
N ASN A 178 -14.68 4.43 2.67
CA ASN A 178 -13.78 4.23 3.82
C ASN A 178 -13.17 5.54 4.31
N ALA A 179 -12.77 6.41 3.39
CA ALA A 179 -12.28 7.75 3.75
C ALA A 179 -13.36 8.59 4.43
N LEU A 180 -14.60 8.61 3.89
CA LEU A 180 -15.73 9.31 4.50
C LEU A 180 -16.09 8.80 5.90
N ARG A 181 -15.88 7.50 6.16
CA ARG A 181 -16.05 6.93 7.49
C ARG A 181 -15.00 7.42 8.48
N LEU A 182 -13.75 7.55 8.05
CA LEU A 182 -12.64 7.99 8.90
C LEU A 182 -12.57 9.51 9.08
N PHE A 183 -13.05 10.25 8.10
CA PHE A 183 -13.00 11.71 8.08
C PHE A 183 -14.42 12.29 7.96
N PRO A 184 -15.20 12.30 9.04
CA PRO A 184 -16.60 12.72 9.02
C PRO A 184 -16.80 14.20 8.67
N SER A 185 -15.74 15.00 8.69
CA SER A 185 -15.74 16.40 8.26
C SER A 185 -15.78 16.60 6.74
N ILE A 186 -15.54 15.55 5.95
CA ILE A 186 -15.64 15.63 4.49
C ILE A 186 -17.13 15.67 4.11
N PRO A 187 -17.56 16.67 3.32
CA PRO A 187 -18.96 16.79 2.87
C PRO A 187 -19.36 15.56 2.03
N LYS A 188 -20.37 14.80 2.50
CA LYS A 188 -20.80 13.56 1.84
C LYS A 188 -21.53 13.80 0.53
N GLU A 189 -22.20 14.92 0.40
CA GLU A 189 -22.93 15.38 -0.78
C GLU A 189 -22.05 15.55 -2.03
N LEU A 190 -20.72 15.54 -1.88
CA LEU A 190 -19.78 15.55 -3.01
C LEU A 190 -19.62 14.16 -3.66
N PHE A 191 -20.19 13.10 -3.05
CA PHE A 191 -20.02 11.70 -3.45
C PHE A 191 -21.35 10.95 -3.68
N GLU A 192 -22.46 11.70 -3.71
CA GLU A 192 -23.81 11.20 -4.01
C GLU A 192 -24.15 11.27 -5.50
#